data_1d5ca5a6bb375c020e9a15744a4ba954
#
_entry.id   1d5ca5a6bb375c020e9a15744a4ba954
#
_cell.length_a   1.000
_cell.length_b   1.000
_cell.length_c   1.000
_cell.angle_alpha   90.00
_cell.angle_beta   90.00
_cell.angle_gamma   90.00
#
_symmetry.space_group_name_H-M   'P 1'
#
loop_
_entity.id
_entity.type
_entity.pdbx_description
1 polymer ?
#
loop_
_entity_poly.entity_id
_entity_poly.type
_entity_poly.pdbx_seq_one_letter_code
_entity_poly.pdbx_strand_id
1 'polypeptide(L)'
;MKHVGLDAKDKIIRRFAEYVNPGKVETFQSYDMQFVFGRREGPYVWDAQTGKRLINCHCNGGVFNLGHRNPKIVQALRESLDELDIGNHHLISEQRGLLAEKLSSLMPGDIDCTVFGVGGGEAIDLAIKLARGYTGKFKIISARGGYHGHTGFALATGDEQYRAPFGANLPGFVQIPFNDIDALGIALDDKTAAVIFETIPATLGMPLPDPDYYKKVAEICRRVGALLIIDEVQTGLGRTGKLWGIQNYDTVPDIIVIGKGLSGGIYPMSATCFRRQYMDFFRQNPFIHISTFGGAEVGCPVAAAVLEESSKPEFLRNVNNLATIFAEAFTELKKKHPRILVGLRQLGLMMGIEMVNENCGPLLTKSCYDHGILAIYANNDKRVCQLLPPLIIDRQVAGEIIFGVDAALKDTADFLGLK
;
A
#
# COMPACT_ATOMS: atom_id res chain seq x y z
N MET A 1 -6.83 28.13 14.94
CA MET A 1 -6.99 27.09 15.98
C MET A 1 -6.04 27.44 17.11
N LYS A 2 -6.55 27.63 18.32
CA LYS A 2 -5.70 27.75 19.51
C LYS A 2 -4.92 26.44 19.59
N HIS A 3 -3.58 26.49 19.55
CA HIS A 3 -2.75 25.37 19.92
C HIS A 3 -3.16 24.97 21.34
N VAL A 4 -3.90 23.87 21.48
CA VAL A 4 -4.01 23.20 22.79
C VAL A 4 -2.55 22.94 23.17
N GLY A 5 -2.10 23.48 24.30
CA GLY A 5 -0.72 23.33 24.75
C GLY A 5 -0.37 21.85 24.71
N LEU A 6 0.62 21.51 23.86
CA LEU A 6 1.05 20.13 23.74
C LEU A 6 1.52 19.67 25.12
N ASP A 7 0.88 18.63 25.64
CA ASP A 7 1.35 17.93 26.84
C ASP A 7 2.83 17.56 26.66
N ALA A 8 3.59 17.53 27.74
CA ALA A 8 4.97 17.07 27.67
C ALA A 8 5.04 15.68 27.01
N LYS A 9 6.07 15.44 26.19
CA LYS A 9 6.24 14.21 25.38
C LYS A 9 5.99 12.93 26.20
N ASP A 10 6.51 12.86 27.41
CA ASP A 10 6.33 11.71 28.32
C ASP A 10 4.87 11.48 28.72
N LYS A 11 4.08 12.55 28.84
CA LYS A 11 2.65 12.44 29.14
C LYS A 11 1.86 11.90 27.94
N ILE A 12 2.24 12.31 26.72
CA ILE A 12 1.64 11.80 25.48
C ILE A 12 1.96 10.32 25.32
N ILE A 13 3.23 9.94 25.50
CA ILE A 13 3.72 8.56 25.40
C ILE A 13 3.02 7.67 26.45
N ARG A 14 2.94 8.10 27.72
CA ARG A 14 2.23 7.36 28.77
C ARG A 14 0.74 7.17 28.42
N ARG A 15 0.05 8.22 27.98
CA ARG A 15 -1.35 8.13 27.56
C ARG A 15 -1.53 7.14 26.41
N PHE A 16 -0.64 7.15 25.42
CA PHE A 16 -0.67 6.20 24.29
C PHE A 16 -0.43 4.75 24.77
N ALA A 17 0.53 4.54 25.67
CA ALA A 17 0.78 3.23 26.25
C ALA A 17 -0.43 2.72 27.03
N GLU A 18 -1.03 3.55 27.86
CA GLU A 18 -2.13 3.16 28.75
C GLU A 18 -3.42 2.85 27.99
N TYR A 19 -3.78 3.68 26.99
CA TYR A 19 -5.11 3.59 26.35
C TYR A 19 -5.11 3.07 24.90
N VAL A 20 -3.94 2.90 24.27
CA VAL A 20 -3.86 2.47 22.87
C VAL A 20 -3.06 1.19 22.70
N ASN A 21 -1.73 1.21 22.99
CA ASN A 21 -0.90 0.04 22.81
C ASN A 21 0.45 0.16 23.57
N PRO A 22 0.62 -0.50 24.70
CA PRO A 22 1.88 -0.48 25.47
C PRO A 22 3.04 -1.11 24.69
N GLY A 23 2.82 -2.25 24.00
CA GLY A 23 3.88 -2.95 23.29
C GLY A 23 4.50 -2.15 22.16
N LYS A 24 3.71 -1.29 21.48
CA LYS A 24 4.28 -0.35 20.48
C LYS A 24 5.22 0.66 21.13
N VAL A 25 4.84 1.19 22.28
CA VAL A 25 5.67 2.16 23.01
C VAL A 25 6.98 1.50 23.45
N GLU A 26 6.91 0.33 24.06
CA GLU A 26 8.08 -0.45 24.49
C GLU A 26 9.02 -0.76 23.32
N THR A 27 8.46 -1.18 22.18
CA THR A 27 9.23 -1.45 20.96
C THR A 27 9.98 -0.20 20.48
N PHE A 28 9.29 0.94 20.34
CA PHE A 28 9.94 2.17 19.88
C PHE A 28 10.93 2.73 20.90
N GLN A 29 10.69 2.50 22.21
CA GLN A 29 11.65 2.83 23.27
C GLN A 29 12.93 2.00 23.17
N SER A 30 12.78 0.68 22.94
CA SER A 30 13.94 -0.22 22.82
C SER A 30 14.86 0.12 21.64
N TYR A 31 14.31 0.75 20.59
CA TYR A 31 15.06 1.24 19.43
C TYR A 31 15.47 2.71 19.53
N ASP A 32 15.17 3.41 20.63
CA ASP A 32 15.35 4.86 20.75
C ASP A 32 14.72 5.64 19.58
N MET A 33 13.51 5.24 19.19
CA MET A 33 12.74 5.83 18.09
C MET A 33 11.43 6.48 18.56
N GLN A 34 11.46 7.13 19.72
CA GLN A 34 10.27 7.79 20.27
C GLN A 34 9.94 9.06 19.50
N PHE A 35 9.08 8.97 18.52
CA PHE A 35 8.62 10.08 17.70
C PHE A 35 7.13 10.33 17.95
N VAL A 36 6.80 11.55 18.39
CA VAL A 36 5.42 11.99 18.56
C VAL A 36 5.04 12.92 17.40
N PHE A 37 4.01 12.55 16.64
CA PHE A 37 3.57 13.33 15.49
C PHE A 37 3.19 14.77 15.87
N GLY A 38 3.91 15.74 15.29
CA GLY A 38 3.62 17.16 15.36
C GLY A 38 3.17 17.71 13.99
N ARG A 39 3.87 18.77 13.54
CA ARG A 39 3.68 19.37 12.21
C ARG A 39 3.95 18.32 11.13
N ARG A 40 3.20 18.41 10.03
CA ARG A 40 3.36 17.58 8.85
C ARG A 40 3.01 18.38 7.60
N GLU A 41 3.85 18.29 6.56
CA GLU A 41 3.68 19.07 5.34
C GLU A 41 4.52 18.46 4.20
N GLY A 42 3.90 18.22 3.04
CA GLY A 42 4.60 17.62 1.90
C GLY A 42 5.27 16.30 2.26
N PRO A 43 6.57 16.12 1.99
CA PRO A 43 7.28 14.90 2.35
C PRO A 43 7.71 14.82 3.82
N TYR A 44 7.49 15.87 4.62
CA TYR A 44 8.09 16.01 5.93
C TYR A 44 7.10 15.82 7.08
N VAL A 45 7.63 15.27 8.17
CA VAL A 45 6.97 15.21 9.48
C VAL A 45 7.95 15.69 10.56
N TRP A 46 7.40 16.33 11.60
CA TRP A 46 8.19 16.84 12.72
C TRP A 46 7.72 16.24 14.03
N ASP A 47 8.66 15.89 14.90
CA ASP A 47 8.33 15.52 16.27
C ASP A 47 7.77 16.74 17.02
N ALA A 48 6.68 16.53 17.74
CA ALA A 48 5.90 17.58 18.39
C ALA A 48 6.67 18.33 19.49
N GLN A 49 7.69 17.71 20.07
CA GLN A 49 8.44 18.27 21.23
C GLN A 49 9.89 18.60 20.88
N THR A 50 10.57 17.69 20.18
CA THR A 50 11.99 17.87 19.85
C THR A 50 12.21 18.68 18.58
N GLY A 51 11.18 18.81 17.74
CA GLY A 51 11.32 19.42 16.42
C GLY A 51 12.12 18.58 15.42
N LYS A 52 12.52 17.35 15.77
CA LYS A 52 13.21 16.44 14.84
C LYS A 52 12.39 16.28 13.57
N ARG A 53 12.98 16.60 12.43
CA ARG A 53 12.36 16.46 11.12
C ARG A 53 12.71 15.11 10.51
N LEU A 54 11.73 14.42 9.93
CA LEU A 54 11.94 13.22 9.13
C LEU A 54 11.33 13.43 7.74
N ILE A 55 11.98 12.91 6.69
CA ILE A 55 11.36 12.67 5.39
C ILE A 55 10.61 11.35 5.51
N ASN A 56 9.28 11.37 5.26
CA ASN A 56 8.45 10.19 5.40
C ASN A 56 8.60 9.26 4.18
N CYS A 57 9.60 8.39 4.19
CA CYS A 57 9.83 7.37 3.17
C CYS A 57 9.15 6.02 3.47
N HIS A 58 8.28 5.97 4.48
CA HIS A 58 7.35 4.86 4.69
C HIS A 58 5.98 5.15 4.09
N CYS A 59 5.53 6.40 4.12
CA CYS A 59 4.24 6.88 3.58
C CYS A 59 3.01 6.08 4.02
N ASN A 60 3.07 5.34 5.15
CA ASN A 60 2.07 4.34 5.53
C ASN A 60 1.73 3.39 4.36
N GLY A 61 2.76 2.93 3.63
CA GLY A 61 2.61 2.05 2.49
C GLY A 61 1.89 2.70 1.29
N GLY A 62 2.03 4.02 1.08
CA GLY A 62 1.43 4.73 -0.05
C GLY A 62 0.23 5.63 0.28
N VAL A 63 -0.21 5.72 1.54
CA VAL A 63 -1.28 6.65 1.96
C VAL A 63 -0.91 8.10 1.61
N PHE A 64 0.36 8.47 1.80
CA PHE A 64 0.85 9.82 1.56
C PHE A 64 1.59 9.97 0.22
N ASN A 65 1.13 9.29 -0.84
CA ASN A 65 1.69 9.44 -2.19
C ASN A 65 1.74 10.91 -2.64
N LEU A 66 0.71 11.69 -2.33
CA LEU A 66 0.63 13.12 -2.63
C LEU A 66 1.20 14.01 -1.50
N GLY A 67 1.97 13.42 -0.58
CA GLY A 67 2.51 14.11 0.59
C GLY A 67 1.49 14.35 1.69
N HIS A 68 1.98 14.83 2.82
CA HIS A 68 1.14 15.19 3.97
C HIS A 68 0.39 16.49 3.70
N ARG A 69 -0.92 16.49 3.98
CA ARG A 69 -1.77 17.67 3.92
C ARG A 69 -1.68 18.40 2.57
N ASN A 70 -1.70 17.64 1.48
CA ASN A 70 -1.70 18.24 0.15
C ASN A 70 -2.78 19.32 0.04
N PRO A 71 -2.44 20.56 -0.37
CA PRO A 71 -3.40 21.69 -0.32
C PRO A 71 -4.66 21.44 -1.15
N LYS A 72 -4.54 20.83 -2.34
CA LYS A 72 -5.69 20.51 -3.22
C LYS A 72 -6.61 19.48 -2.57
N ILE A 73 -6.04 18.45 -1.96
CA ILE A 73 -6.81 17.39 -1.30
C ILE A 73 -7.52 17.92 -0.03
N VAL A 74 -6.81 18.76 0.76
CA VAL A 74 -7.42 19.43 1.93
C VAL A 74 -8.54 20.38 1.49
N GLN A 75 -8.35 21.08 0.36
CA GLN A 75 -9.38 22.00 -0.15
C GLN A 75 -10.62 21.23 -0.61
N ALA A 76 -10.46 20.13 -1.34
CA ALA A 76 -11.58 19.28 -1.77
C ALA A 76 -12.43 18.80 -0.58
N LEU A 77 -11.80 18.42 0.56
CA LEU A 77 -12.57 18.09 1.76
C LEU A 77 -13.29 19.29 2.36
N ARG A 78 -12.65 20.46 2.42
CA ARG A 78 -13.28 21.67 2.98
C ARG A 78 -14.52 22.07 2.20
N GLU A 79 -14.41 22.09 0.88
CA GLU A 79 -15.52 22.41 -0.02
C GLU A 79 -16.65 21.38 0.10
N SER A 80 -16.33 20.09 0.18
CA SER A 80 -17.36 19.06 0.33
C SER A 80 -18.11 19.16 1.68
N LEU A 81 -17.45 19.62 2.75
CA LEU A 81 -18.11 19.80 4.06
C LEU A 81 -19.13 20.95 4.11
N ASP A 82 -19.12 21.86 3.15
CA ASP A 82 -20.10 22.95 3.10
C ASP A 82 -21.50 22.45 2.67
N GLU A 83 -21.57 21.33 1.94
CA GLU A 83 -22.84 20.81 1.37
C GLU A 83 -23.09 19.33 1.65
N LEU A 84 -22.07 18.54 1.99
CA LEU A 84 -22.15 17.10 2.09
C LEU A 84 -21.83 16.59 3.49
N ASP A 85 -22.43 15.46 3.83
CA ASP A 85 -22.04 14.60 4.94
C ASP A 85 -21.66 13.20 4.43
N ILE A 86 -21.81 12.15 5.23
CA ILE A 86 -21.51 10.77 4.78
C ILE A 86 -22.55 10.22 3.80
N GLY A 87 -23.71 10.86 3.68
CA GLY A 87 -24.85 10.39 2.91
C GLY A 87 -25.50 9.13 3.51
N ASN A 88 -26.43 8.57 2.76
CA ASN A 88 -27.11 7.33 3.14
C ASN A 88 -26.78 6.23 2.13
N HIS A 89 -26.28 5.09 2.59
CA HIS A 89 -25.87 3.98 1.74
C HIS A 89 -27.03 3.25 1.03
N HIS A 90 -28.27 3.42 1.46
CA HIS A 90 -29.46 2.90 0.78
C HIS A 90 -29.97 3.79 -0.35
N LEU A 91 -29.53 5.05 -0.40
CA LEU A 91 -30.01 6.00 -1.41
C LEU A 91 -29.01 6.14 -2.56
N ILE A 92 -29.53 6.51 -3.73
CA ILE A 92 -28.71 6.83 -4.90
C ILE A 92 -27.96 8.13 -4.61
N SER A 93 -26.66 8.13 -4.90
CA SER A 93 -25.75 9.24 -4.65
C SER A 93 -25.08 9.69 -5.94
N GLU A 94 -25.19 10.96 -6.27
CA GLU A 94 -24.47 11.56 -7.39
C GLU A 94 -22.97 11.47 -7.20
N GLN A 95 -22.48 11.79 -5.98
CA GLN A 95 -21.05 11.79 -5.67
C GLN A 95 -20.40 10.41 -5.85
N ARG A 96 -21.07 9.35 -5.43
CA ARG A 96 -20.62 7.96 -5.65
C ARG A 96 -20.62 7.61 -7.14
N GLY A 97 -21.65 8.05 -7.87
CA GLY A 97 -21.75 7.86 -9.32
C GLY A 97 -20.59 8.51 -10.07
N LEU A 98 -20.34 9.79 -9.80
CA LEU A 98 -19.25 10.57 -10.41
C LEU A 98 -17.87 9.97 -10.10
N LEU A 99 -17.64 9.55 -8.85
CA LEU A 99 -16.37 8.91 -8.48
C LEU A 99 -16.20 7.54 -9.16
N ALA A 100 -17.26 6.75 -9.26
CA ALA A 100 -17.23 5.45 -9.95
C ALA A 100 -16.99 5.62 -11.46
N GLU A 101 -17.62 6.60 -12.11
CA GLU A 101 -17.38 6.94 -13.51
C GLU A 101 -15.93 7.36 -13.76
N LYS A 102 -15.38 8.22 -12.88
CA LYS A 102 -13.98 8.63 -12.95
C LYS A 102 -13.02 7.45 -12.79
N LEU A 103 -13.28 6.55 -11.83
CA LEU A 103 -12.50 5.32 -11.69
C LEU A 103 -12.58 4.45 -12.94
N SER A 104 -13.78 4.21 -13.47
CA SER A 104 -13.98 3.45 -14.71
C SER A 104 -13.13 4.00 -15.86
N SER A 105 -13.12 5.33 -16.04
CA SER A 105 -12.34 5.98 -17.11
C SER A 105 -10.82 5.83 -16.97
N LEU A 106 -10.32 5.49 -15.79
CA LEU A 106 -8.90 5.37 -15.46
C LEU A 106 -8.42 3.91 -15.30
N MET A 107 -9.37 2.96 -15.22
CA MET A 107 -9.04 1.55 -15.07
C MET A 107 -8.52 0.93 -16.38
N PRO A 108 -7.68 -0.10 -16.31
CA PRO A 108 -7.22 -0.80 -17.52
C PRO A 108 -8.33 -1.67 -18.10
N GLY A 109 -8.39 -1.74 -19.43
CA GLY A 109 -9.27 -2.65 -20.18
C GLY A 109 -10.76 -2.39 -19.93
N ASP A 110 -11.49 -3.41 -19.53
CA ASP A 110 -12.94 -3.43 -19.35
C ASP A 110 -13.39 -3.47 -17.87
N ILE A 111 -12.54 -3.02 -16.96
CA ILE A 111 -12.89 -2.84 -15.54
C ILE A 111 -13.65 -1.52 -15.40
N ASP A 112 -14.96 -1.58 -15.24
CA ASP A 112 -15.84 -0.41 -15.33
C ASP A 112 -16.90 -0.31 -14.23
N CYS A 113 -16.87 -1.22 -13.26
CA CYS A 113 -17.78 -1.21 -12.11
C CYS A 113 -17.00 -1.08 -10.80
N THR A 114 -17.60 -0.43 -9.80
CA THR A 114 -16.96 -0.16 -8.52
C THR A 114 -17.93 -0.32 -7.35
N VAL A 115 -17.44 -0.94 -6.27
CA VAL A 115 -18.05 -0.89 -4.94
C VAL A 115 -17.05 -0.30 -3.97
N PHE A 116 -17.50 0.69 -3.19
CA PHE A 116 -16.65 1.41 -2.25
C PHE A 116 -16.62 0.77 -0.87
N GLY A 117 -15.49 0.93 -0.17
CA GLY A 117 -15.25 0.58 1.22
C GLY A 117 -14.45 1.68 1.94
N VAL A 118 -14.12 1.46 3.21
CA VAL A 118 -13.37 2.42 4.02
C VAL A 118 -11.88 2.06 4.13
N GLY A 119 -11.52 0.80 3.95
CA GLY A 119 -10.14 0.34 4.08
C GLY A 119 -9.80 -0.83 3.16
N GLY A 120 -8.50 -1.03 2.90
CA GLY A 120 -8.03 -2.06 1.97
C GLY A 120 -8.53 -3.46 2.32
N GLY A 121 -8.48 -3.84 3.61
CA GLY A 121 -8.97 -5.16 4.05
C GLY A 121 -10.45 -5.40 3.74
N GLU A 122 -11.31 -4.39 3.94
CA GLU A 122 -12.73 -4.47 3.58
C GLU A 122 -12.91 -4.65 2.06
N ALA A 123 -12.16 -3.91 1.26
CA ALA A 123 -12.21 -4.04 -0.20
C ALA A 123 -11.71 -5.41 -0.68
N ILE A 124 -10.69 -5.98 -0.04
CA ILE A 124 -10.23 -7.36 -0.28
C ILE A 124 -11.30 -8.38 0.13
N ASP A 125 -11.92 -8.22 1.30
CA ASP A 125 -13.03 -9.08 1.74
C ASP A 125 -14.15 -9.08 0.71
N LEU A 126 -14.48 -7.91 0.17
CA LEU A 126 -15.48 -7.78 -0.89
C LEU A 126 -15.04 -8.47 -2.19
N ALA A 127 -13.79 -8.29 -2.63
CA ALA A 127 -13.27 -8.93 -3.83
C ALA A 127 -13.37 -10.47 -3.74
N ILE A 128 -13.02 -11.03 -2.58
CA ILE A 128 -13.13 -12.48 -2.32
C ILE A 128 -14.61 -12.92 -2.27
N LYS A 129 -15.49 -12.15 -1.63
CA LYS A 129 -16.94 -12.41 -1.60
C LYS A 129 -17.53 -12.41 -3.00
N LEU A 130 -17.17 -11.41 -3.82
CA LEU A 130 -17.62 -11.32 -5.21
C LEU A 130 -17.14 -12.53 -6.01
N ALA A 131 -15.87 -12.89 -5.92
CA ALA A 131 -15.30 -14.03 -6.62
C ALA A 131 -16.02 -15.34 -6.25
N ARG A 132 -16.22 -15.59 -4.96
CA ARG A 132 -16.97 -16.78 -4.47
C ARG A 132 -18.43 -16.75 -4.90
N GLY A 133 -19.11 -15.62 -4.74
CA GLY A 133 -20.52 -15.47 -5.07
C GLY A 133 -20.81 -15.62 -6.56
N TYR A 134 -19.96 -15.04 -7.41
CA TYR A 134 -20.11 -15.11 -8.86
C TYR A 134 -19.76 -16.50 -9.43
N THR A 135 -18.64 -17.08 -8.97
CA THR A 135 -18.19 -18.38 -9.52
C THR A 135 -18.90 -19.58 -8.90
N GLY A 136 -19.53 -19.42 -7.74
CA GLY A 136 -20.04 -20.54 -6.93
C GLY A 136 -18.96 -21.44 -6.35
N LYS A 137 -17.67 -21.06 -6.48
CA LYS A 137 -16.51 -21.81 -6.01
C LYS A 137 -15.99 -21.22 -4.68
N PHE A 138 -15.08 -21.96 -4.04
CA PHE A 138 -14.72 -21.63 -2.65
C PHE A 138 -13.23 -21.34 -2.42
N LYS A 139 -12.33 -22.01 -3.17
CA LYS A 139 -10.90 -21.93 -2.93
C LYS A 139 -10.33 -20.58 -3.39
N ILE A 140 -9.48 -19.98 -2.53
CA ILE A 140 -8.71 -18.77 -2.81
C ILE A 140 -7.23 -19.11 -2.71
N ILE A 141 -6.45 -18.72 -3.72
CA ILE A 141 -5.01 -18.89 -3.75
C ILE A 141 -4.36 -17.51 -3.56
N SER A 142 -3.38 -17.40 -2.65
CA SER A 142 -2.62 -16.18 -2.37
C SER A 142 -1.12 -16.46 -2.30
N ALA A 143 -0.29 -15.41 -2.28
CA ALA A 143 1.16 -15.55 -2.12
C ALA A 143 1.54 -15.75 -0.65
N ARG A 144 2.46 -16.69 -0.39
CA ARG A 144 3.13 -16.78 0.91
C ARG A 144 3.96 -15.52 1.15
N GLY A 145 3.86 -14.93 2.32
CA GLY A 145 4.52 -13.67 2.65
C GLY A 145 3.79 -12.43 2.12
N GLY A 146 2.69 -12.58 1.37
CA GLY A 146 1.84 -11.47 0.93
C GLY A 146 1.01 -10.87 2.06
N TYR A 147 0.50 -9.65 1.82
CA TYR A 147 -0.31 -8.91 2.80
C TYR A 147 -1.50 -8.23 2.13
N HIS A 148 -2.70 -8.62 2.53
CA HIS A 148 -3.95 -8.07 1.98
C HIS A 148 -4.83 -7.37 3.03
N GLY A 149 -4.41 -7.34 4.29
CA GLY A 149 -5.14 -6.72 5.40
C GLY A 149 -5.38 -7.66 6.58
N HIS A 150 -6.03 -7.13 7.61
CA HIS A 150 -6.30 -7.84 8.87
C HIS A 150 -7.79 -8.01 9.18
N THR A 151 -8.67 -7.83 8.20
CA THR A 151 -10.10 -8.13 8.32
C THR A 151 -10.39 -9.54 7.79
N GLY A 152 -11.46 -10.15 8.18
CA GLY A 152 -12.07 -11.41 7.73
C GLY A 152 -11.27 -12.28 6.77
N PHE A 153 -11.69 -12.28 5.51
CA PHE A 153 -11.04 -13.06 4.45
C PHE A 153 -9.66 -12.52 4.05
N ALA A 154 -9.44 -11.20 4.17
CA ALA A 154 -8.13 -10.61 3.93
C ALA A 154 -7.08 -11.20 4.86
N LEU A 155 -7.37 -11.33 6.16
CA LEU A 155 -6.47 -11.98 7.11
C LEU A 155 -6.24 -13.46 6.77
N ALA A 156 -7.28 -14.16 6.30
CA ALA A 156 -7.18 -15.58 5.95
C ALA A 156 -6.25 -15.85 4.75
N THR A 157 -5.98 -14.84 3.90
CA THR A 157 -4.99 -14.95 2.81
C THR A 157 -3.55 -14.81 3.28
N GLY A 158 -3.33 -14.26 4.49
CA GLY A 158 -1.99 -13.98 5.05
C GLY A 158 -1.33 -15.21 5.68
N ASP A 159 -0.08 -15.03 6.11
CA ASP A 159 0.72 -16.09 6.73
C ASP A 159 0.16 -16.53 8.08
N GLU A 160 0.44 -17.79 8.45
CA GLU A 160 -0.08 -18.43 9.65
C GLU A 160 0.23 -17.63 10.93
N GLN A 161 1.41 -17.05 11.03
CA GLN A 161 1.81 -16.23 12.19
C GLN A 161 0.85 -15.06 12.50
N TYR A 162 0.17 -14.53 11.48
CA TYR A 162 -0.77 -13.42 11.64
C TYR A 162 -2.20 -13.87 11.86
N ARG A 163 -2.59 -15.02 11.32
CA ARG A 163 -3.98 -15.51 11.37
C ARG A 163 -4.26 -16.50 12.49
N ALA A 164 -3.28 -17.32 12.86
CA ALA A 164 -3.47 -18.38 13.87
C ALA A 164 -3.94 -17.84 15.23
N PRO A 165 -3.39 -16.73 15.78
CA PRO A 165 -3.85 -16.18 17.07
C PRO A 165 -5.32 -15.79 17.11
N PHE A 166 -5.94 -15.56 15.95
CA PHE A 166 -7.35 -15.14 15.81
C PHE A 166 -8.27 -16.26 15.31
N GLY A 167 -7.76 -17.48 15.16
CA GLY A 167 -8.52 -18.59 14.60
C GLY A 167 -8.91 -18.40 13.13
N ALA A 168 -8.22 -17.52 12.40
CA ALA A 168 -8.51 -17.19 11.00
C ALA A 168 -7.96 -18.23 10.00
N ASN A 169 -7.73 -19.47 10.44
CA ASN A 169 -7.39 -20.61 9.58
C ASN A 169 -8.64 -21.13 8.86
N LEU A 170 -9.24 -20.28 8.04
CA LEU A 170 -10.46 -20.62 7.32
C LEU A 170 -10.18 -21.66 6.21
N PRO A 171 -11.07 -22.65 6.00
CA PRO A 171 -10.91 -23.62 4.92
C PRO A 171 -10.97 -22.96 3.55
N GLY A 172 -10.26 -23.54 2.58
CA GLY A 172 -10.26 -23.07 1.20
C GLY A 172 -9.30 -21.93 0.92
N PHE A 173 -8.44 -21.52 1.85
CA PHE A 173 -7.33 -20.60 1.60
C PHE A 173 -6.02 -21.37 1.45
N VAL A 174 -5.32 -21.17 0.33
CA VAL A 174 -4.08 -21.86 -0.02
C VAL A 174 -3.03 -20.83 -0.37
N GLN A 175 -1.82 -20.98 0.16
CA GLN A 175 -0.69 -20.12 -0.15
C GLN A 175 0.35 -20.85 -1.00
N ILE A 176 0.86 -20.15 -2.02
CA ILE A 176 1.96 -20.61 -2.89
C ILE A 176 3.13 -19.62 -2.82
N PRO A 177 4.35 -20.00 -3.23
CA PRO A 177 5.41 -19.04 -3.44
C PRO A 177 5.01 -17.98 -4.49
N PHE A 178 5.38 -16.72 -4.25
CA PHE A 178 5.18 -15.65 -5.23
C PHE A 178 6.09 -15.85 -6.44
N ASN A 179 5.62 -15.50 -7.63
CA ASN A 179 6.34 -15.65 -8.91
C ASN A 179 6.66 -17.11 -9.30
N ASP A 180 5.89 -18.07 -8.80
CA ASP A 180 6.01 -19.50 -9.10
C ASP A 180 4.78 -19.99 -9.86
N ILE A 181 4.92 -20.08 -11.19
CA ILE A 181 3.86 -20.51 -12.11
C ILE A 181 3.54 -22.00 -11.99
N ASP A 182 4.53 -22.81 -11.67
CA ASP A 182 4.36 -24.27 -11.53
C ASP A 182 3.61 -24.57 -10.24
N ALA A 183 3.97 -23.91 -9.13
CA ALA A 183 3.24 -24.01 -7.88
C ALA A 183 1.78 -23.54 -8.03
N LEU A 184 1.53 -22.48 -8.81
CA LEU A 184 0.18 -22.04 -9.14
C LEU A 184 -0.58 -23.13 -9.92
N GLY A 185 0.04 -23.69 -10.95
CA GLY A 185 -0.55 -24.75 -11.77
C GLY A 185 -0.95 -26.00 -10.97
N ILE A 186 -0.15 -26.36 -9.96
CA ILE A 186 -0.43 -27.48 -9.05
C ILE A 186 -1.58 -27.13 -8.08
N ALA A 187 -1.61 -25.91 -7.55
CA ALA A 187 -2.60 -25.49 -6.54
C ALA A 187 -3.99 -25.23 -7.15
N LEU A 188 -4.05 -24.89 -8.42
CA LEU A 188 -5.25 -24.40 -9.11
C LEU A 188 -6.08 -25.58 -9.64
N ASP A 189 -7.39 -25.54 -9.36
CA ASP A 189 -8.35 -26.57 -9.79
C ASP A 189 -9.75 -25.97 -10.07
N ASP A 190 -10.70 -26.84 -10.38
CA ASP A 190 -12.11 -26.48 -10.66
C ASP A 190 -12.86 -25.90 -9.48
N LYS A 191 -12.35 -26.02 -8.24
CA LYS A 191 -12.92 -25.45 -7.00
C LYS A 191 -12.36 -24.06 -6.70
N THR A 192 -11.39 -23.57 -7.48
CA THR A 192 -10.74 -22.28 -7.25
C THR A 192 -11.65 -21.15 -7.72
N ALA A 193 -12.08 -20.29 -6.80
CA ALA A 193 -12.84 -19.08 -7.06
C ALA A 193 -11.97 -17.95 -7.57
N ALA A 194 -10.81 -17.74 -6.94
CA ALA A 194 -9.87 -16.69 -7.33
C ALA A 194 -8.43 -16.98 -6.92
N VAL A 195 -7.53 -16.32 -7.64
CA VAL A 195 -6.14 -16.08 -7.28
C VAL A 195 -6.02 -14.60 -6.91
N ILE A 196 -5.40 -14.29 -5.76
CA ILE A 196 -5.17 -12.93 -5.32
C ILE A 196 -3.69 -12.68 -5.08
N PHE A 197 -3.15 -11.62 -5.71
CA PHE A 197 -1.77 -11.18 -5.54
C PHE A 197 -1.68 -9.65 -5.44
N GLU A 198 -0.71 -9.16 -4.64
CA GLU A 198 -0.21 -7.79 -4.80
C GLU A 198 0.60 -7.73 -6.11
N THR A 199 0.54 -6.61 -6.85
CA THR A 199 1.40 -6.46 -8.05
C THR A 199 2.87 -6.62 -7.70
N ILE A 200 3.29 -6.06 -6.56
CA ILE A 200 4.61 -6.24 -5.95
C ILE A 200 4.39 -6.41 -4.44
N PRO A 201 4.61 -7.60 -3.88
CA PRO A 201 4.34 -7.82 -2.45
C PRO A 201 5.36 -7.11 -1.56
N ALA A 202 4.88 -6.05 -0.88
CA ALA A 202 5.73 -5.16 -0.12
C ALA A 202 6.30 -5.82 1.14
N THR A 203 5.48 -6.56 1.88
CA THR A 203 5.91 -7.25 3.12
C THR A 203 6.89 -8.38 2.86
N LEU A 204 6.87 -8.95 1.66
CA LEU A 204 7.82 -9.96 1.18
C LEU A 204 9.15 -9.36 0.68
N GLY A 205 9.39 -8.07 0.91
CA GLY A 205 10.63 -7.40 0.49
C GLY A 205 10.64 -6.96 -0.97
N MET A 206 9.48 -6.70 -1.55
CA MET A 206 9.32 -6.15 -2.90
C MET A 206 9.99 -6.96 -4.02
N PRO A 207 9.85 -8.30 -4.06
CA PRO A 207 10.31 -9.05 -5.20
C PRO A 207 9.56 -8.61 -6.46
N LEU A 208 10.31 -8.35 -7.54
CA LEU A 208 9.69 -8.05 -8.82
C LEU A 208 9.31 -9.37 -9.51
N PRO A 209 8.07 -9.49 -9.99
CA PRO A 209 7.67 -10.67 -10.76
C PRO A 209 8.34 -10.68 -12.13
N ASP A 210 8.45 -11.86 -12.73
CA ASP A 210 8.91 -12.02 -14.11
C ASP A 210 8.01 -11.22 -15.08
N PRO A 211 8.54 -10.70 -16.19
CA PRO A 211 7.79 -9.83 -17.09
C PRO A 211 6.48 -10.44 -17.63
N ASP A 212 6.41 -11.75 -17.78
CA ASP A 212 5.24 -12.48 -18.30
C ASP A 212 4.41 -13.18 -17.20
N TYR A 213 4.81 -13.05 -15.93
CA TYR A 213 4.16 -13.74 -14.81
C TYR A 213 2.66 -13.53 -14.77
N TYR A 214 2.19 -12.29 -14.74
CA TYR A 214 0.76 -12.00 -14.65
C TYR A 214 -0.04 -12.38 -15.89
N LYS A 215 0.57 -12.35 -17.08
CA LYS A 215 -0.04 -12.90 -18.31
C LYS A 215 -0.33 -14.38 -18.17
N LYS A 216 0.66 -15.13 -17.69
CA LYS A 216 0.53 -16.57 -17.42
C LYS A 216 -0.50 -16.86 -16.33
N VAL A 217 -0.48 -16.10 -15.22
CA VAL A 217 -1.48 -16.23 -14.15
C VAL A 217 -2.89 -16.03 -14.70
N ALA A 218 -3.14 -14.93 -15.44
CA ALA A 218 -4.44 -14.64 -16.03
C ALA A 218 -4.93 -15.74 -16.99
N GLU A 219 -4.01 -16.29 -17.79
CA GLU A 219 -4.30 -17.39 -18.72
C GLU A 219 -4.69 -18.67 -17.99
N ILE A 220 -3.93 -19.04 -16.95
CA ILE A 220 -4.21 -20.25 -16.17
C ILE A 220 -5.52 -20.11 -15.41
N CYS A 221 -5.81 -18.94 -14.78
CA CYS A 221 -7.07 -18.66 -14.11
C CYS A 221 -8.26 -18.83 -15.07
N ARG A 222 -8.17 -18.25 -16.28
CA ARG A 222 -9.23 -18.32 -17.28
C ARG A 222 -9.56 -19.76 -17.68
N ARG A 223 -8.55 -20.64 -17.81
CA ARG A 223 -8.76 -22.05 -18.18
C ARG A 223 -9.65 -22.82 -17.19
N VAL A 224 -9.59 -22.50 -15.92
CA VAL A 224 -10.40 -23.16 -14.88
C VAL A 224 -11.61 -22.31 -14.44
N GLY A 225 -11.80 -21.13 -15.00
CA GLY A 225 -12.87 -20.20 -14.60
C GLY A 225 -12.68 -19.66 -13.18
N ALA A 226 -11.45 -19.43 -12.76
CA ALA A 226 -11.08 -18.67 -11.56
C ALA A 226 -10.88 -17.19 -11.92
N LEU A 227 -11.15 -16.28 -10.98
CA LEU A 227 -10.90 -14.86 -11.18
C LEU A 227 -9.48 -14.46 -10.74
N LEU A 228 -8.89 -13.53 -11.46
CA LEU A 228 -7.64 -12.88 -11.04
C LEU A 228 -7.95 -11.57 -10.31
N ILE A 229 -7.62 -11.52 -9.02
CA ILE A 229 -7.71 -10.32 -8.18
C ILE A 229 -6.31 -9.74 -8.02
N ILE A 230 -6.13 -8.47 -8.38
CA ILE A 230 -4.88 -7.74 -8.17
C ILE A 230 -5.09 -6.69 -7.09
N ASP A 231 -4.29 -6.79 -6.05
CA ASP A 231 -4.23 -5.83 -4.95
C ASP A 231 -3.28 -4.68 -5.31
N GLU A 232 -3.87 -3.54 -5.66
CA GLU A 232 -3.19 -2.28 -5.98
C GLU A 232 -3.25 -1.28 -4.82
N VAL A 233 -3.57 -1.73 -3.63
CA VAL A 233 -3.71 -0.87 -2.45
C VAL A 233 -2.40 -0.13 -2.15
N GLN A 234 -1.25 -0.71 -2.47
CA GLN A 234 0.06 -0.08 -2.31
C GLN A 234 0.74 0.31 -3.63
N THR A 235 0.59 -0.48 -4.67
CA THR A 235 1.28 -0.31 -5.97
C THR A 235 0.58 0.68 -6.91
N GLY A 236 -0.68 0.98 -6.66
CA GLY A 236 -1.48 1.90 -7.47
C GLY A 236 -1.15 3.38 -7.27
N LEU A 237 -1.91 4.21 -7.98
CA LEU A 237 -1.87 5.67 -7.91
C LEU A 237 -0.48 6.27 -8.19
N GLY A 238 0.20 5.72 -9.19
CA GLY A 238 1.46 6.26 -9.69
C GLY A 238 2.72 5.70 -9.04
N ARG A 239 2.62 4.90 -7.97
CA ARG A 239 3.78 4.40 -7.21
C ARG A 239 4.82 3.70 -8.07
N THR A 240 4.41 2.93 -9.07
CA THR A 240 5.27 2.14 -9.96
C THR A 240 5.64 2.86 -11.28
N GLY A 241 5.31 4.15 -11.42
CA GLY A 241 5.54 4.92 -12.65
C GLY A 241 4.41 4.79 -13.68
N LYS A 242 3.45 3.90 -13.47
CA LYS A 242 2.15 3.82 -14.14
C LYS A 242 1.04 4.11 -13.13
N LEU A 243 -0.16 4.52 -13.58
CA LEU A 243 -1.26 4.80 -12.65
C LEU A 243 -1.61 3.57 -11.82
N TRP A 244 -1.68 2.40 -12.45
CA TRP A 244 -1.85 1.09 -11.81
C TRP A 244 -0.60 0.25 -12.05
N GLY A 245 -0.09 -0.40 -11.00
CA GLY A 245 1.14 -1.20 -11.06
C GLY A 245 1.06 -2.33 -12.07
N ILE A 246 -0.11 -2.99 -12.17
CA ILE A 246 -0.34 -4.10 -13.11
C ILE A 246 -0.18 -3.70 -14.59
N GLN A 247 -0.31 -2.42 -14.92
CA GLN A 247 -0.09 -1.92 -16.29
C GLN A 247 1.38 -2.09 -16.76
N ASN A 248 2.34 -2.30 -15.85
CA ASN A 248 3.72 -2.62 -16.21
C ASN A 248 3.87 -4.04 -16.76
N TYR A 249 2.87 -4.89 -16.58
CA TYR A 249 2.87 -6.31 -16.98
C TYR A 249 1.87 -6.62 -18.09
N ASP A 250 1.31 -5.59 -18.75
CA ASP A 250 0.34 -5.70 -19.86
C ASP A 250 -0.77 -6.72 -19.57
N THR A 251 -1.30 -6.71 -18.38
CA THR A 251 -2.35 -7.64 -17.93
C THR A 251 -3.54 -6.87 -17.42
N VAL A 252 -4.73 -7.29 -17.83
CA VAL A 252 -6.01 -6.80 -17.31
C VAL A 252 -6.60 -7.89 -16.42
N PRO A 253 -6.64 -7.71 -15.09
CA PRO A 253 -7.23 -8.69 -14.19
C PRO A 253 -8.76 -8.63 -14.23
N ASP A 254 -9.42 -9.49 -13.48
CA ASP A 254 -10.87 -9.49 -13.31
C ASP A 254 -11.33 -8.46 -12.28
N ILE A 255 -10.53 -8.29 -11.23
CA ILE A 255 -10.79 -7.37 -10.11
C ILE A 255 -9.50 -6.65 -9.74
N ILE A 256 -9.58 -5.32 -9.54
CA ILE A 256 -8.53 -4.50 -8.95
C ILE A 256 -9.04 -3.94 -7.63
N VAL A 257 -8.24 -4.08 -6.58
CA VAL A 257 -8.53 -3.48 -5.28
C VAL A 257 -7.61 -2.30 -5.04
N ILE A 258 -8.18 -1.16 -4.66
CA ILE A 258 -7.47 0.09 -4.38
C ILE A 258 -7.82 0.62 -2.99
N GLY A 259 -6.91 1.38 -2.39
CA GLY A 259 -7.10 1.95 -1.05
C GLY A 259 -5.98 2.93 -0.72
N LYS A 260 -5.56 2.98 0.54
CA LYS A 260 -4.42 3.80 1.01
C LYS A 260 -4.36 5.19 0.36
N GLY A 261 -3.61 5.33 -0.73
CA GLY A 261 -3.41 6.58 -1.45
C GLY A 261 -4.70 7.22 -1.96
N LEU A 262 -5.75 6.46 -2.23
CA LEU A 262 -7.07 6.98 -2.63
C LEU A 262 -7.66 7.94 -1.59
N SER A 263 -7.27 7.81 -0.34
CA SER A 263 -7.65 8.71 0.76
C SER A 263 -6.99 10.09 0.69
N GLY A 264 -5.94 10.27 -0.12
CA GLY A 264 -5.07 11.45 -0.08
C GLY A 264 -4.43 11.71 1.28
N GLY A 265 -4.47 10.71 2.20
CA GLY A 265 -4.08 10.86 3.61
C GLY A 265 -5.03 11.76 4.43
N ILE A 266 -6.24 12.03 3.94
CA ILE A 266 -7.20 12.97 4.52
C ILE A 266 -8.52 12.28 4.86
N TYR A 267 -9.14 11.56 3.90
CA TYR A 267 -10.42 10.87 4.15
C TYR A 267 -10.33 9.40 3.77
N PRO A 268 -10.50 8.45 4.71
CA PRO A 268 -10.37 7.02 4.44
C PRO A 268 -11.35 6.55 3.35
N MET A 269 -10.82 5.92 2.32
CA MET A 269 -11.60 5.33 1.23
C MET A 269 -10.83 4.20 0.56
N SER A 270 -11.57 3.18 0.13
CA SER A 270 -11.10 2.09 -0.72
C SER A 270 -12.15 1.74 -1.77
N ALA A 271 -11.75 1.00 -2.79
CA ALA A 271 -12.65 0.53 -3.81
C ALA A 271 -12.24 -0.85 -4.33
N THR A 272 -13.24 -1.65 -4.65
CA THR A 272 -13.13 -2.90 -5.39
C THR A 272 -13.69 -2.62 -6.78
N CYS A 273 -12.81 -2.61 -7.78
CA CYS A 273 -13.15 -2.32 -9.18
C CYS A 273 -13.12 -3.62 -9.97
N PHE A 274 -14.14 -3.86 -10.82
CA PHE A 274 -14.32 -5.14 -11.49
C PHE A 274 -15.04 -5.01 -12.83
N ARG A 275 -14.96 -6.05 -13.65
CA ARG A 275 -15.61 -6.08 -14.97
C ARG A 275 -17.13 -6.13 -14.84
N ARG A 276 -17.84 -5.47 -15.76
CA ARG A 276 -19.30 -5.31 -15.76
C ARG A 276 -20.06 -6.63 -15.65
N GLN A 277 -19.56 -7.71 -16.22
CA GLN A 277 -20.21 -9.02 -16.14
C GLN A 277 -20.41 -9.52 -14.71
N TYR A 278 -19.57 -9.10 -13.75
CA TYR A 278 -19.69 -9.50 -12.34
C TYR A 278 -20.76 -8.68 -11.58
N MET A 279 -21.26 -7.60 -12.18
CA MET A 279 -22.33 -6.79 -11.60
C MET A 279 -23.65 -7.57 -11.50
N ASP A 280 -23.85 -8.60 -12.30
CA ASP A 280 -25.07 -9.43 -12.24
C ASP A 280 -25.25 -10.10 -10.87
N PHE A 281 -24.17 -10.38 -10.16
CA PHE A 281 -24.24 -10.88 -8.78
C PHE A 281 -24.94 -9.87 -7.85
N PHE A 282 -24.60 -8.58 -7.96
CA PHE A 282 -25.23 -7.51 -7.15
C PHE A 282 -26.63 -7.16 -7.67
N ARG A 283 -26.88 -7.26 -8.99
CA ARG A 283 -28.22 -7.04 -9.56
C ARG A 283 -29.25 -8.02 -8.99
N GLN A 284 -28.86 -9.27 -8.80
CA GLN A 284 -29.71 -10.29 -8.20
C GLN A 284 -29.81 -10.15 -6.67
N ASN A 285 -28.82 -9.55 -6.04
CA ASN A 285 -28.68 -9.44 -4.59
C ASN A 285 -28.25 -8.02 -4.18
N PRO A 286 -29.07 -6.97 -4.39
CA PRO A 286 -28.64 -5.56 -4.28
C PRO A 286 -28.17 -5.14 -2.89
N PHE A 287 -28.57 -5.87 -1.84
CA PHE A 287 -28.20 -5.57 -0.45
C PHE A 287 -27.33 -6.65 0.19
N ILE A 288 -26.72 -7.54 -0.59
CA ILE A 288 -25.89 -8.64 -0.06
C ILE A 288 -24.57 -8.15 0.56
N HIS A 289 -24.14 -6.95 0.17
CA HIS A 289 -22.99 -6.28 0.77
C HIS A 289 -23.34 -4.83 1.07
N ILE A 290 -23.17 -4.43 2.32
CA ILE A 290 -23.42 -3.06 2.80
C ILE A 290 -22.17 -2.60 3.56
N SER A 291 -21.68 -1.42 3.22
CA SER A 291 -20.69 -0.67 3.97
C SER A 291 -21.29 0.69 4.33
N THR A 292 -21.55 0.92 5.61
CA THR A 292 -22.19 2.16 6.08
C THR A 292 -21.41 3.42 5.67
N PHE A 293 -20.08 3.34 5.70
CA PHE A 293 -19.19 4.45 5.38
C PHE A 293 -18.47 4.29 4.03
N GLY A 294 -18.70 3.17 3.33
CA GLY A 294 -18.12 2.93 2.00
C GLY A 294 -18.66 3.93 0.99
N GLY A 295 -17.76 4.70 0.39
CA GLY A 295 -18.14 5.78 -0.52
C GLY A 295 -18.92 6.90 0.17
N ALA A 296 -18.58 7.23 1.44
CA ALA A 296 -19.14 8.40 2.11
C ALA A 296 -19.02 9.64 1.22
N GLU A 297 -20.14 10.34 1.00
CA GLU A 297 -20.23 11.38 -0.04
C GLU A 297 -19.21 12.50 0.16
N VAL A 298 -19.00 12.93 1.39
CA VAL A 298 -17.98 13.94 1.75
C VAL A 298 -16.56 13.53 1.35
N GLY A 299 -16.28 12.22 1.24
CA GLY A 299 -14.99 11.66 0.82
C GLY A 299 -14.84 11.47 -0.69
N CYS A 300 -15.94 11.45 -1.44
CA CYS A 300 -15.89 11.22 -2.89
C CYS A 300 -15.13 12.33 -3.66
N PRO A 301 -15.34 13.64 -3.40
CA PRO A 301 -14.53 14.70 -4.00
C PRO A 301 -13.04 14.63 -3.63
N VAL A 302 -12.72 14.17 -2.41
CA VAL A 302 -11.33 13.94 -1.98
C VAL A 302 -10.66 12.87 -2.86
N ALA A 303 -11.31 11.71 -3.01
CA ALA A 303 -10.79 10.63 -3.84
C ALA A 303 -10.72 11.03 -5.33
N ALA A 304 -11.71 11.78 -5.82
CA ALA A 304 -11.71 12.31 -7.18
C ALA A 304 -10.52 13.25 -7.44
N ALA A 305 -10.18 14.12 -6.49
CA ALA A 305 -9.01 14.99 -6.57
C ALA A 305 -7.69 14.20 -6.53
N VAL A 306 -7.62 13.12 -5.73
CA VAL A 306 -6.46 12.22 -5.74
C VAL A 306 -6.27 11.57 -7.12
N LEU A 307 -7.33 11.05 -7.71
CA LEU A 307 -7.28 10.42 -9.04
C LEU A 307 -6.85 11.43 -10.10
N GLU A 308 -7.36 12.65 -10.03
CA GLU A 308 -6.97 13.73 -10.95
C GLU A 308 -5.48 14.05 -10.86
N GLU A 309 -4.93 14.23 -9.65
CA GLU A 309 -3.51 14.53 -9.49
C GLU A 309 -2.62 13.34 -9.90
N SER A 310 -2.99 12.11 -9.50
CA SER A 310 -2.18 10.92 -9.74
C SER A 310 -2.18 10.45 -11.20
N SER A 311 -3.21 10.79 -11.98
CA SER A 311 -3.29 10.41 -13.40
C SER A 311 -2.63 11.40 -14.35
N LYS A 312 -2.15 12.56 -13.87
CA LYS A 312 -1.50 13.56 -14.70
C LYS A 312 -0.22 13.00 -15.37
N PRO A 313 -0.02 13.18 -16.66
CA PRO A 313 1.19 12.72 -17.34
C PRO A 313 2.48 13.29 -16.73
N GLU A 314 2.48 14.54 -16.31
CA GLU A 314 3.63 15.19 -15.66
C GLU A 314 3.95 14.58 -14.29
N PHE A 315 2.91 14.17 -13.53
CA PHE A 315 3.10 13.47 -12.25
C PHE A 315 3.78 12.12 -12.45
N LEU A 316 3.31 11.31 -13.40
CA LEU A 316 3.90 10.01 -13.73
C LEU A 316 5.30 10.15 -14.31
N ARG A 317 5.56 11.18 -15.14
CA ARG A 317 6.91 11.48 -15.63
C ARG A 317 7.87 11.84 -14.49
N ASN A 318 7.43 12.63 -13.50
CA ASN A 318 8.24 12.94 -12.32
C ASN A 318 8.63 11.67 -11.57
N VAL A 319 7.69 10.75 -11.33
CA VAL A 319 7.97 9.46 -10.67
C VAL A 319 9.03 8.66 -11.44
N ASN A 320 8.91 8.57 -12.77
CA ASN A 320 9.88 7.82 -13.59
C ASN A 320 11.26 8.49 -13.60
N ASN A 321 11.33 9.83 -13.67
CA ASN A 321 12.59 10.57 -13.60
C ASN A 321 13.29 10.35 -12.24
N LEU A 322 12.52 10.42 -11.14
CA LEU A 322 13.05 10.14 -9.80
C LEU A 322 13.52 8.70 -9.67
N ALA A 323 12.79 7.75 -10.26
CA ALA A 323 13.19 6.34 -10.26
C ALA A 323 14.57 6.14 -10.89
N THR A 324 14.86 6.82 -12.01
CA THR A 324 16.19 6.82 -12.65
C THR A 324 17.26 7.39 -11.71
N ILE A 325 16.98 8.52 -11.05
CA ILE A 325 17.93 9.13 -10.09
C ILE A 325 18.27 8.17 -8.95
N PHE A 326 17.26 7.50 -8.37
CA PHE A 326 17.49 6.52 -7.31
C PHE A 326 18.27 5.30 -7.83
N ALA A 327 17.94 4.77 -9.00
CA ALA A 327 18.65 3.62 -9.58
C ALA A 327 20.16 3.91 -9.79
N GLU A 328 20.49 5.07 -10.36
CA GLU A 328 21.87 5.53 -10.56
C GLU A 328 22.59 5.70 -9.22
N ALA A 329 21.94 6.39 -8.26
CA ALA A 329 22.52 6.60 -6.93
C ALA A 329 22.78 5.29 -6.18
N PHE A 330 21.84 4.35 -6.21
CA PHE A 330 22.02 3.05 -5.54
C PHE A 330 23.06 2.16 -6.22
N THR A 331 23.31 2.35 -7.52
CA THR A 331 24.42 1.72 -8.21
C THR A 331 25.76 2.20 -7.63
N GLU A 332 25.91 3.49 -7.36
CA GLU A 332 27.10 4.05 -6.73
C GLU A 332 27.20 3.68 -5.23
N LEU A 333 26.08 3.71 -4.50
CA LEU A 333 26.05 3.27 -3.09
C LEU A 333 26.48 1.80 -2.94
N LYS A 334 26.10 0.92 -3.87
CA LYS A 334 26.54 -0.48 -3.86
C LYS A 334 28.06 -0.60 -4.01
N LYS A 335 28.69 0.21 -4.86
CA LYS A 335 30.16 0.26 -4.98
C LYS A 335 30.82 0.76 -3.70
N LYS A 336 30.18 1.72 -3.02
CA LYS A 336 30.67 2.32 -1.78
C LYS A 336 30.49 1.40 -0.56
N HIS A 337 29.39 0.64 -0.52
CA HIS A 337 29.02 -0.25 0.59
C HIS A 337 28.86 -1.73 0.16
N PRO A 338 29.86 -2.34 -0.49
CA PRO A 338 29.74 -3.65 -1.12
C PRO A 338 29.53 -4.81 -0.14
N ARG A 339 29.87 -4.60 1.14
CA ARG A 339 29.76 -5.64 2.18
C ARG A 339 28.38 -5.68 2.87
N ILE A 340 27.57 -4.64 2.71
CA ILE A 340 26.23 -4.56 3.33
C ILE A 340 25.12 -4.46 2.31
N LEU A 341 25.31 -3.70 1.21
CA LEU A 341 24.27 -3.43 0.20
C LEU A 341 24.34 -4.44 -0.94
N VAL A 342 23.32 -5.27 -1.07
CA VAL A 342 23.16 -6.21 -2.20
C VAL A 342 22.64 -5.47 -3.44
N GLY A 343 21.64 -4.60 -3.28
CA GLY A 343 21.08 -3.82 -4.37
C GLY A 343 19.80 -3.09 -4.02
N LEU A 344 19.14 -2.61 -5.08
CA LEU A 344 17.82 -1.98 -4.99
C LEU A 344 16.83 -2.79 -5.82
N ARG A 345 15.79 -3.34 -5.19
CA ARG A 345 14.60 -3.86 -5.90
C ARG A 345 13.72 -2.65 -6.20
N GLN A 346 13.41 -2.39 -7.47
CA GLN A 346 12.76 -1.14 -7.84
C GLN A 346 11.84 -1.27 -9.04
N LEU A 347 10.62 -0.69 -8.91
CA LEU A 347 9.74 -0.34 -10.02
C LEU A 347 9.09 1.02 -9.72
N GLY A 348 9.42 2.05 -10.51
CA GLY A 348 9.08 3.43 -10.15
C GLY A 348 9.70 3.84 -8.81
N LEU A 349 8.89 4.34 -7.89
CA LEU A 349 9.29 4.63 -6.51
C LEU A 349 8.78 3.59 -5.50
N MET A 350 8.43 2.40 -5.95
CA MET A 350 8.30 1.20 -5.14
C MET A 350 9.69 0.60 -4.99
N MET A 351 10.36 0.86 -3.86
CA MET A 351 11.79 0.58 -3.69
C MET A 351 12.06 -0.24 -2.43
N GLY A 352 12.85 -1.30 -2.57
CA GLY A 352 13.35 -2.14 -1.48
C GLY A 352 14.88 -2.17 -1.47
N ILE A 353 15.50 -1.63 -0.42
CA ILE A 353 16.95 -1.68 -0.20
C ILE A 353 17.31 -3.07 0.29
N GLU A 354 17.93 -3.88 -0.56
CA GLU A 354 18.29 -5.26 -0.22
C GLU A 354 19.68 -5.34 0.39
N MET A 355 19.77 -5.98 1.55
CA MET A 355 21.00 -6.11 2.33
C MET A 355 21.40 -7.57 2.49
N VAL A 356 22.63 -7.79 2.95
CA VAL A 356 23.28 -9.12 2.97
C VAL A 356 22.63 -10.11 3.95
N ASN A 357 21.98 -9.66 5.02
CA ASN A 357 21.34 -10.54 5.99
C ASN A 357 20.20 -9.85 6.76
N GLU A 358 19.43 -10.64 7.53
CA GLU A 358 18.22 -10.19 8.23
C GLU A 358 18.47 -9.22 9.40
N ASN A 359 19.68 -9.20 9.96
CA ASN A 359 20.03 -8.27 11.04
C ASN A 359 20.12 -6.83 10.52
N CYS A 360 20.39 -6.66 9.22
CA CYS A 360 20.57 -5.34 8.62
C CYS A 360 19.28 -4.50 8.60
N GLY A 361 18.11 -5.10 8.37
CA GLY A 361 16.87 -4.34 8.18
C GLY A 361 16.44 -3.52 9.40
N PRO A 362 16.31 -4.11 10.59
CA PRO A 362 15.99 -3.35 11.81
C PRO A 362 17.02 -2.27 12.11
N LEU A 363 18.32 -2.56 11.93
CA LEU A 363 19.40 -1.60 12.17
C LEU A 363 19.39 -0.47 11.13
N LEU A 364 19.20 -0.77 9.85
CA LEU A 364 19.09 0.25 8.82
C LEU A 364 17.85 1.14 9.05
N THR A 365 16.72 0.55 9.50
CA THR A 365 15.53 1.32 9.90
C THR A 365 15.87 2.35 10.97
N LYS A 366 16.61 1.95 12.02
CA LYS A 366 17.06 2.86 13.10
C LYS A 366 18.04 3.89 12.56
N SER A 367 19.05 3.48 11.82
CA SER A 367 20.05 4.40 11.26
C SER A 367 19.41 5.42 10.31
N CYS A 368 18.45 5.02 9.46
CA CYS A 368 17.67 5.93 8.63
C CYS A 368 16.93 6.97 9.49
N TYR A 369 16.29 6.53 10.58
CA TYR A 369 15.61 7.44 11.51
C TYR A 369 16.58 8.46 12.13
N ASP A 370 17.80 8.05 12.48
CA ASP A 370 18.82 8.95 13.03
C ASP A 370 19.27 10.00 12.00
N HIS A 371 19.33 9.61 10.73
CA HIS A 371 19.67 10.49 9.61
C HIS A 371 18.46 11.19 8.96
N GLY A 372 17.33 11.28 9.67
CA GLY A 372 16.20 12.08 9.24
C GLY A 372 15.29 11.44 8.20
N ILE A 373 15.34 10.11 8.05
CA ILE A 373 14.49 9.34 7.10
C ILE A 373 13.61 8.35 7.88
N LEU A 374 12.31 8.40 7.66
CA LEU A 374 11.39 7.39 8.16
C LEU A 374 11.23 6.28 7.11
N ALA A 375 12.00 5.23 7.21
CA ALA A 375 11.89 4.00 6.44
C ALA A 375 11.61 2.83 7.39
N ILE A 376 11.19 1.67 6.88
CA ILE A 376 10.89 0.49 7.68
C ILE A 376 11.31 -0.78 6.95
N TYR A 377 11.83 -1.77 7.67
CA TYR A 377 12.13 -3.07 7.07
C TYR A 377 10.85 -3.86 6.71
N ALA A 378 10.94 -4.75 5.74
CA ALA A 378 9.85 -5.64 5.35
C ALA A 378 9.68 -6.77 6.39
N ASN A 379 8.45 -6.98 6.86
CA ASN A 379 8.21 -7.92 7.97
C ASN A 379 8.54 -9.38 7.62
N ASN A 380 8.33 -9.79 6.37
CA ASN A 380 8.51 -11.16 5.89
C ASN A 380 9.85 -11.37 5.13
N ASP A 381 10.63 -10.31 4.90
CA ASP A 381 12.02 -10.37 4.47
C ASP A 381 12.83 -9.24 5.12
N LYS A 382 13.32 -9.48 6.33
CA LYS A 382 14.06 -8.49 7.11
C LYS A 382 15.39 -8.05 6.49
N ARG A 383 15.82 -8.67 5.39
CA ARG A 383 16.96 -8.20 4.61
C ARG A 383 16.63 -6.95 3.81
N VAL A 384 15.36 -6.60 3.67
CA VAL A 384 14.92 -5.50 2.82
C VAL A 384 14.34 -4.37 3.66
N CYS A 385 14.84 -3.15 3.47
CA CYS A 385 14.25 -1.93 4.00
C CYS A 385 13.43 -1.24 2.90
N GLN A 386 12.15 -1.01 3.19
CA GLN A 386 11.21 -0.35 2.27
C GLN A 386 11.51 1.15 2.22
N LEU A 387 11.70 1.67 1.01
CA LEU A 387 11.92 3.09 0.74
C LEU A 387 10.82 3.60 -0.20
N LEU A 388 9.80 4.21 0.37
CA LEU A 388 8.58 4.66 -0.31
C LEU A 388 8.38 6.17 -0.12
N PRO A 389 9.21 7.04 -0.72
CA PRO A 389 9.02 8.49 -0.57
C PRO A 389 7.69 8.94 -1.17
N PRO A 390 7.13 10.09 -0.75
CA PRO A 390 6.02 10.71 -1.47
C PRO A 390 6.36 10.96 -2.94
N LEU A 391 5.39 10.77 -3.82
CA LEU A 391 5.60 10.86 -5.29
C LEU A 391 5.73 12.30 -5.78
N ILE A 392 5.46 13.26 -4.90
CA ILE A 392 5.55 14.71 -5.16
C ILE A 392 6.93 15.31 -4.88
N ILE A 393 7.89 14.51 -4.42
CA ILE A 393 9.23 15.02 -4.10
C ILE A 393 9.91 15.52 -5.38
N ASP A 394 10.82 16.46 -5.20
CA ASP A 394 11.70 16.94 -6.25
C ASP A 394 13.10 16.31 -6.17
N ARG A 395 13.98 16.71 -7.06
CA ARG A 395 15.36 16.24 -7.12
C ARG A 395 16.17 16.59 -5.86
N GLN A 396 15.87 17.72 -5.22
CA GLN A 396 16.56 18.14 -4.01
C GLN A 396 16.24 17.18 -2.86
N VAL A 397 14.94 16.91 -2.64
CA VAL A 397 14.49 15.96 -1.59
C VAL A 397 15.00 14.54 -1.87
N ALA A 398 15.02 14.12 -3.15
CA ALA A 398 15.63 12.84 -3.51
C ALA A 398 17.12 12.78 -3.13
N GLY A 399 17.86 13.88 -3.35
CA GLY A 399 19.26 14.02 -2.90
C GLY A 399 19.41 13.93 -1.38
N GLU A 400 18.52 14.58 -0.61
CA GLU A 400 18.49 14.48 0.87
C GLU A 400 18.28 13.03 1.32
N ILE A 401 17.37 12.30 0.67
CA ILE A 401 17.10 10.89 0.98
C ILE A 401 18.33 10.03 0.68
N ILE A 402 18.93 10.17 -0.50
CA ILE A 402 20.12 9.40 -0.91
C ILE A 402 21.28 9.64 0.06
N PHE A 403 21.53 10.90 0.42
CA PHE A 403 22.58 11.27 1.38
C PHE A 403 22.33 10.64 2.76
N GLY A 404 21.11 10.69 3.26
CA GLY A 404 20.76 10.09 4.55
C GLY A 404 20.85 8.57 4.53
N VAL A 405 20.44 7.91 3.43
CA VAL A 405 20.59 6.44 3.27
C VAL A 405 22.06 6.05 3.19
N ASP A 406 22.91 6.82 2.51
CA ASP A 406 24.37 6.59 2.45
C ASP A 406 24.98 6.57 3.86
N ALA A 407 24.67 7.59 4.67
CA ALA A 407 25.12 7.67 6.05
C ALA A 407 24.57 6.50 6.90
N ALA A 408 23.29 6.18 6.73
CA ALA A 408 22.64 5.07 7.45
C ALA A 408 23.25 3.69 7.09
N LEU A 409 23.59 3.44 5.84
CA LEU A 409 24.29 2.22 5.41
C LEU A 409 25.67 2.11 6.07
N LYS A 410 26.42 3.22 6.11
CA LYS A 410 27.74 3.26 6.79
C LYS A 410 27.59 2.91 8.27
N ASP A 411 26.69 3.58 9.00
CA ASP A 411 26.51 3.34 10.43
C ASP A 411 26.07 1.91 10.72
N THR A 412 25.19 1.38 9.88
CA THR A 412 24.73 -0.03 9.99
C THR A 412 25.89 -1.01 9.75
N ALA A 413 26.74 -0.75 8.75
CA ALA A 413 27.93 -1.57 8.47
C ALA A 413 28.94 -1.50 9.62
N ASP A 414 29.19 -0.30 10.16
CA ASP A 414 30.09 -0.09 11.29
C ASP A 414 29.61 -0.86 12.54
N PHE A 415 28.30 -0.79 12.84
CA PHE A 415 27.69 -1.50 13.97
C PHE A 415 27.82 -3.04 13.84
N LEU A 416 27.66 -3.56 12.63
CA LEU A 416 27.74 -5.00 12.35
C LEU A 416 29.18 -5.51 12.11
N GLY A 417 30.20 -4.64 12.12
CA GLY A 417 31.57 -4.99 11.80
C GLY A 417 31.80 -5.39 10.32
N LEU A 418 30.92 -4.93 9.43
CA LEU A 418 30.97 -5.19 7.97
C LEU A 418 31.77 -4.10 7.22
N LYS A 419 32.95 -3.73 7.74
CA LYS A 419 33.82 -2.68 7.15
C LYS A 419 34.56 -3.15 5.91
#